data_c4342b367c0daa63659c7db19c8d7233
#
_entry.id   c4342b367c0daa63659c7db19c8d7233
#
_cell.length_a   1.000
_cell.length_b   1.000
_cell.length_c   1.000
_cell.angle_alpha   90.00
_cell.angle_beta   90.00
_cell.angle_gamma   90.00
#
_symmetry.space_group_name_H-M   'P 1'
#
loop_
_entity.id
_entity.type
_entity.pdbx_description
1 polymer ?
#
loop_
_entity_poly.entity_id
_entity_poly.type
_entity_poly.pdbx_seq_one_letter_code
_entity_poly.pdbx_strand_id
1 'polypeptide(L)'
;EIAQCLVGSEMCIRDRLLLFTFRTKSEGGKVALAHKEYLHFIRTVLATDCADLIDIEFFTAGAELPALIEEAHTAGAAVVCSSHDFHKTPPRAELVSRMVAMQQAGADLPKLAVMPQSRTDVLELLAATAEMADRHPETPIITMSMGALGAVSRLSGEALGSAMTFANPGQASAPGQVSLEVVNEVLDALHL
;
A
#
# COMPACT_ATOMS: atom_id res chain seq x y z
N GLU A 1 -5.19 -0.66 -23.78
CA GLU A 1 -4.15 0.29 -23.26
C GLU A 1 -3.37 -0.29 -22.07
N ILE A 2 -3.98 -1.12 -21.20
CA ILE A 2 -3.28 -1.78 -20.08
C ILE A 2 -2.24 -2.78 -20.59
N ALA A 3 -2.54 -3.51 -21.65
CA ALA A 3 -1.63 -4.48 -22.26
C ALA A 3 -0.40 -3.84 -22.93
N GLN A 4 -0.52 -2.61 -23.42
CA GLN A 4 0.61 -1.89 -24.04
C GLN A 4 1.64 -1.39 -23.02
N CYS A 5 1.25 -1.16 -21.77
CA CYS A 5 2.17 -0.77 -20.70
C CYS A 5 3.04 -1.96 -20.22
N LEU A 6 2.54 -3.18 -20.37
CA LEU A 6 3.25 -4.42 -20.00
C LEU A 6 4.29 -4.87 -21.05
N VAL A 7 4.00 -4.71 -22.33
CA VAL A 7 4.85 -5.20 -23.44
C VAL A 7 6.22 -4.49 -23.53
N GLY A 8 6.33 -3.24 -23.07
CA GLY A 8 7.61 -2.50 -23.04
C GLY A 8 8.51 -2.81 -21.84
N SER A 9 7.99 -3.45 -20.83
CA SER A 9 8.66 -3.72 -19.54
C SER A 9 9.06 -5.19 -19.33
N GLU A 10 8.59 -6.12 -20.14
CA GLU A 10 8.85 -7.55 -19.92
C GLU A 10 10.35 -7.94 -19.90
N MET A 11 11.19 -7.21 -20.62
CA MET A 11 12.64 -7.47 -20.62
C MET A 11 13.36 -6.90 -19.38
N CYS A 12 12.73 -5.99 -18.64
CA CYS A 12 13.27 -5.38 -17.41
C CYS A 12 12.67 -5.95 -16.13
N ILE A 13 11.57 -6.72 -16.18
CA ILE A 13 10.78 -7.17 -15.02
C ILE A 13 11.33 -8.47 -14.40
N ARG A 14 12.13 -9.24 -15.09
CA ARG A 14 12.60 -10.56 -14.59
C ARG A 14 13.50 -10.51 -13.36
N ASP A 15 13.98 -9.34 -12.98
CA ASP A 15 14.85 -9.10 -11.81
C ASP A 15 14.16 -8.30 -10.69
N ARG A 16 12.88 -7.94 -10.83
CA ARG A 16 12.12 -7.11 -9.89
C ARG A 16 10.73 -7.65 -9.65
N LEU A 17 10.27 -7.56 -8.40
CA LEU A 17 8.90 -7.89 -8.04
C LEU A 17 7.92 -6.88 -8.64
N LEU A 18 6.83 -7.38 -9.22
CA LEU A 18 5.75 -6.59 -9.80
C LEU A 18 4.56 -6.51 -8.83
N LEU A 19 4.30 -5.32 -8.30
CA LEU A 19 3.08 -5.04 -7.54
C LEU A 19 1.99 -4.50 -8.48
N PHE A 20 0.97 -5.31 -8.74
CA PHE A 20 -0.21 -4.85 -9.47
C PHE A 20 -1.13 -4.06 -8.54
N THR A 21 -1.50 -2.84 -8.94
CA THR A 21 -2.41 -1.97 -8.19
C THR A 21 -3.51 -1.40 -9.10
N PHE A 22 -4.76 -1.63 -8.71
CA PHE A 22 -5.90 -0.89 -9.23
C PHE A 22 -6.51 -0.06 -8.09
N ARG A 23 -6.49 1.27 -8.24
CA ARG A 23 -7.05 2.18 -7.23
C ARG A 23 -8.43 2.67 -7.63
N THR A 24 -9.44 2.35 -6.80
CA THR A 24 -10.81 2.82 -7.02
C THR A 24 -10.96 4.31 -6.74
N LYS A 25 -12.01 4.90 -7.28
CA LYS A 25 -12.33 6.32 -7.05
C LYS A 25 -12.57 6.65 -5.58
N SER A 26 -13.12 5.72 -4.81
CA SER A 26 -13.35 5.87 -3.36
C SER A 26 -12.04 6.00 -2.57
N GLU A 27 -10.95 5.44 -3.09
CA GLU A 27 -9.62 5.51 -2.48
C GLU A 27 -8.63 6.36 -3.31
N GLY A 28 -9.15 7.35 -4.05
CA GLY A 28 -8.35 8.36 -4.75
C GLY A 28 -7.95 8.03 -6.18
N GLY A 29 -8.41 6.93 -6.74
CA GLY A 29 -8.23 6.59 -8.15
C GLY A 29 -9.16 7.36 -9.09
N LYS A 30 -9.09 7.04 -10.38
CA LYS A 30 -9.87 7.73 -11.43
C LYS A 30 -11.18 7.02 -11.77
N VAL A 31 -11.26 5.72 -11.54
CA VAL A 31 -12.36 4.86 -12.00
C VAL A 31 -13.17 4.36 -10.80
N ALA A 32 -14.47 4.52 -10.87
CA ALA A 32 -15.40 3.89 -9.95
C ALA A 32 -15.80 2.52 -10.52
N LEU A 33 -15.68 1.47 -9.69
CA LEU A 33 -16.21 0.16 -9.98
C LEU A 33 -17.27 -0.19 -8.94
N ALA A 34 -18.34 -0.86 -9.35
CA ALA A 34 -19.23 -1.50 -8.41
C ALA A 34 -18.51 -2.67 -7.70
N HIS A 35 -18.93 -3.00 -6.48
CA HIS A 35 -18.28 -4.04 -5.67
C HIS A 35 -18.02 -5.34 -6.46
N LYS A 36 -19.05 -5.87 -7.15
CA LYS A 36 -18.91 -7.10 -7.95
C LYS A 36 -17.94 -6.96 -9.13
N GLU A 37 -17.89 -5.79 -9.75
CA GLU A 37 -16.95 -5.49 -10.85
C GLU A 37 -15.52 -5.43 -10.35
N TYR A 38 -15.30 -4.83 -9.17
CA TYR A 38 -13.99 -4.80 -8.52
C TYR A 38 -13.49 -6.23 -8.22
N LEU A 39 -14.33 -7.07 -7.59
CA LEU A 39 -13.96 -8.45 -7.29
C LEU A 39 -13.65 -9.26 -8.56
N HIS A 40 -14.47 -9.11 -9.59
CA HIS A 40 -14.25 -9.75 -10.88
C HIS A 40 -12.94 -9.29 -11.53
N PHE A 41 -12.67 -7.99 -11.47
CA PHE A 41 -11.44 -7.42 -12.02
C PHE A 41 -10.19 -7.99 -11.33
N ILE A 42 -10.16 -8.03 -9.99
CA ILE A 42 -9.06 -8.63 -9.23
C ILE A 42 -8.84 -10.10 -9.62
N ARG A 43 -9.91 -10.91 -9.68
CA ARG A 43 -9.83 -12.30 -10.13
C ARG A 43 -9.30 -12.46 -11.56
N THR A 44 -9.69 -11.55 -12.44
CA THR A 44 -9.19 -11.55 -13.83
C THR A 44 -7.69 -11.30 -13.86
N VAL A 45 -7.18 -10.38 -13.05
CA VAL A 45 -5.74 -10.11 -12.95
C VAL A 45 -5.00 -11.32 -12.38
N LEU A 46 -5.50 -11.93 -11.30
CA LEU A 46 -4.90 -13.13 -10.71
C LEU A 46 -4.78 -14.28 -11.72
N ALA A 47 -5.79 -14.45 -12.59
CA ALA A 47 -5.77 -15.48 -13.62
C ALA A 47 -4.71 -15.27 -14.71
N THR A 48 -4.06 -14.09 -14.78
CA THR A 48 -3.01 -13.80 -15.77
C THR A 48 -1.61 -14.21 -15.33
N ASP A 49 -1.41 -14.55 -14.05
CA ASP A 49 -0.11 -14.89 -13.45
C ASP A 49 1.00 -13.85 -13.74
N CYS A 50 0.62 -12.57 -13.81
CA CYS A 50 1.53 -11.51 -14.23
C CYS A 50 2.08 -10.66 -13.07
N ALA A 51 1.66 -10.91 -11.82
CA ALA A 51 2.03 -10.10 -10.66
C ALA A 51 2.54 -10.96 -9.51
N ASP A 52 3.67 -10.55 -8.91
CA ASP A 52 4.21 -11.16 -7.69
C ASP A 52 3.43 -10.71 -6.45
N LEU A 53 2.92 -9.46 -6.49
CA LEU A 53 2.08 -8.90 -5.44
C LEU A 53 0.84 -8.26 -6.06
N ILE A 54 -0.29 -8.31 -5.33
CA ILE A 54 -1.52 -7.63 -5.73
C ILE A 54 -2.03 -6.73 -4.60
N ASP A 55 -2.40 -5.49 -4.94
CA ASP A 55 -3.01 -4.54 -4.01
C ASP A 55 -4.53 -4.75 -3.98
N ILE A 56 -5.07 -5.15 -2.83
CA ILE A 56 -6.51 -5.35 -2.59
C ILE A 56 -6.98 -4.31 -1.57
N GLU A 57 -7.97 -3.51 -1.95
CA GLU A 57 -8.53 -2.48 -1.07
C GLU A 57 -9.42 -3.09 0.03
N PHE A 58 -9.07 -2.84 1.29
CA PHE A 58 -9.71 -3.40 2.48
C PHE A 58 -11.22 -3.16 2.50
N PHE A 59 -11.63 -1.91 2.34
CA PHE A 59 -13.06 -1.56 2.40
C PHE A 59 -13.81 -1.91 1.13
N THR A 60 -13.17 -1.84 -0.04
CA THR A 60 -13.80 -2.16 -1.32
C THR A 60 -14.04 -3.66 -1.46
N ALA A 61 -13.13 -4.51 -0.99
CA ALA A 61 -13.31 -5.96 -0.95
C ALA A 61 -14.32 -6.38 0.14
N GLY A 62 -14.37 -5.68 1.27
CA GLY A 62 -15.35 -5.92 2.33
C GLY A 62 -15.33 -7.35 2.84
N ALA A 63 -16.49 -7.99 2.93
CA ALA A 63 -16.63 -9.35 3.44
C ALA A 63 -15.95 -10.43 2.58
N GLU A 64 -15.68 -10.13 1.29
CA GLU A 64 -15.02 -11.07 0.37
C GLU A 64 -13.48 -11.05 0.51
N LEU A 65 -12.92 -10.13 1.31
CA LEU A 65 -11.48 -9.95 1.44
C LEU A 65 -10.72 -11.24 1.79
N PRO A 66 -11.11 -12.03 2.81
CA PRO A 66 -10.37 -13.26 3.15
C PRO A 66 -10.35 -14.27 2.00
N ALA A 67 -11.46 -14.43 1.28
CA ALA A 67 -11.54 -15.32 0.14
C ALA A 67 -10.66 -14.85 -1.03
N LEU A 68 -10.63 -13.54 -1.30
CA LEU A 68 -9.75 -12.97 -2.33
C LEU A 68 -8.27 -13.13 -1.99
N ILE A 69 -7.90 -13.01 -0.72
CA ILE A 69 -6.52 -13.23 -0.25
C ILE A 69 -6.13 -14.70 -0.48
N GLU A 70 -6.99 -15.66 -0.12
CA GLU A 70 -6.75 -17.09 -0.36
C GLU A 70 -6.63 -17.40 -1.86
N GLU A 71 -7.49 -16.80 -2.70
CA GLU A 71 -7.41 -16.91 -4.17
C GLU A 71 -6.07 -16.36 -4.69
N ALA A 72 -5.59 -15.22 -4.16
CA ALA A 72 -4.30 -14.63 -4.54
C ALA A 72 -3.12 -15.52 -4.16
N HIS A 73 -3.10 -16.05 -2.93
CA HIS A 73 -2.08 -16.99 -2.47
C HIS A 73 -2.07 -18.28 -3.30
N THR A 74 -3.25 -18.79 -3.68
CA THR A 74 -3.37 -19.96 -4.55
C THR A 74 -2.80 -19.67 -5.95
N ALA A 75 -2.93 -18.45 -6.45
CA ALA A 75 -2.32 -17.99 -7.69
C ALA A 75 -0.83 -17.64 -7.56
N GLY A 76 -0.22 -17.76 -6.38
CA GLY A 76 1.20 -17.48 -6.14
C GLY A 76 1.53 -16.01 -5.88
N ALA A 77 0.53 -15.13 -5.75
CA ALA A 77 0.74 -13.70 -5.49
C ALA A 77 0.61 -13.36 -4.01
N ALA A 78 1.54 -12.56 -3.47
CA ALA A 78 1.41 -11.98 -2.14
C ALA A 78 0.41 -10.80 -2.15
N VAL A 79 -0.22 -10.51 -1.01
CA VAL A 79 -1.29 -9.51 -0.91
C VAL A 79 -0.87 -8.29 -0.10
N VAL A 80 -0.85 -7.14 -0.77
CA VAL A 80 -0.87 -5.83 -0.12
C VAL A 80 -2.33 -5.44 0.14
N CYS A 81 -2.79 -5.55 1.38
CA CYS A 81 -4.15 -5.12 1.73
C CYS A 81 -4.13 -3.64 2.11
N SER A 82 -4.77 -2.80 1.31
CA SER A 82 -4.62 -1.35 1.39
C SER A 82 -5.88 -0.61 1.83
N SER A 83 -5.67 0.54 2.49
CA SER A 83 -6.72 1.52 2.77
C SER A 83 -6.15 2.93 2.64
N HIS A 84 -6.87 3.80 1.93
CA HIS A 84 -6.46 5.18 1.67
C HIS A 84 -7.56 6.13 2.14
N ASP A 85 -7.19 7.07 3.04
CA ASP A 85 -8.05 8.17 3.44
C ASP A 85 -7.46 9.49 2.93
N PHE A 86 -8.08 10.08 1.91
CA PHE A 86 -7.64 11.34 1.30
C PHE A 86 -8.14 12.58 2.04
N HIS A 87 -8.90 12.41 3.15
CA HIS A 87 -9.56 13.52 3.83
C HIS A 87 -8.98 13.79 5.22
N LYS A 88 -8.53 12.74 5.92
CA LYS A 88 -8.08 12.84 7.31
C LYS A 88 -7.08 11.75 7.68
N THR A 89 -6.50 11.91 8.87
CA THR A 89 -5.79 10.85 9.59
C THR A 89 -6.68 10.39 10.74
N PRO A 90 -7.17 9.14 10.74
CA PRO A 90 -7.90 8.58 11.87
C PRO A 90 -7.05 8.56 13.16
N PRO A 91 -7.65 8.48 14.35
CA PRO A 91 -6.93 8.30 15.62
C PRO A 91 -6.05 7.03 15.58
N ARG A 92 -4.92 7.05 16.31
CA ARG A 92 -3.95 5.95 16.34
C ARG A 92 -4.59 4.58 16.61
N ALA A 93 -5.49 4.49 17.58
CA ALA A 93 -6.17 3.24 17.91
C ALA A 93 -6.97 2.67 16.74
N GLU A 94 -7.58 3.52 15.90
CA GLU A 94 -8.28 3.10 14.68
C GLU A 94 -7.30 2.64 13.61
N LEU A 95 -6.17 3.35 13.42
CA LEU A 95 -5.12 2.95 12.48
C LEU A 95 -4.57 1.57 12.81
N VAL A 96 -4.19 1.34 14.07
CA VAL A 96 -3.71 0.04 14.56
C VAL A 96 -4.78 -1.04 14.39
N SER A 97 -6.01 -0.80 14.83
CA SER A 97 -7.12 -1.76 14.70
C SER A 97 -7.36 -2.17 13.24
N ARG A 98 -7.26 -1.20 12.30
CA ARG A 98 -7.43 -1.45 10.86
C ARG A 98 -6.32 -2.34 10.30
N MET A 99 -5.06 -2.08 10.66
CA MET A 99 -3.93 -2.91 10.23
C MET A 99 -3.99 -4.33 10.83
N VAL A 100 -4.35 -4.46 12.10
CA VAL A 100 -4.58 -5.76 12.74
C VAL A 100 -5.71 -6.54 12.04
N ALA A 101 -6.80 -5.87 11.66
CA ALA A 101 -7.87 -6.53 10.92
C ALA A 101 -7.42 -7.02 9.53
N MET A 102 -6.52 -6.29 8.85
CA MET A 102 -5.91 -6.73 7.59
C MET A 102 -5.01 -7.95 7.81
N GLN A 103 -4.18 -7.98 8.88
CA GLN A 103 -3.38 -9.15 9.25
C GLN A 103 -4.29 -10.36 9.52
N GLN A 104 -5.35 -10.19 10.30
CA GLN A 104 -6.30 -11.26 10.62
C GLN A 104 -7.05 -11.79 9.40
N ALA A 105 -7.23 -10.95 8.37
CA ALA A 105 -7.79 -11.38 7.08
C ALA A 105 -6.80 -12.20 6.24
N GLY A 106 -5.52 -12.28 6.63
CA GLY A 106 -4.47 -13.03 5.95
C GLY A 106 -3.56 -12.21 5.03
N ALA A 107 -3.62 -10.87 5.09
CA ALA A 107 -2.77 -10.00 4.27
C ALA A 107 -1.28 -10.17 4.61
N ASP A 108 -0.43 -10.24 3.59
CA ASP A 108 1.03 -10.28 3.76
C ASP A 108 1.61 -8.92 4.13
N LEU A 109 1.02 -7.84 3.60
CA LEU A 109 1.45 -6.46 3.82
C LEU A 109 0.22 -5.55 4.04
N PRO A 110 -0.25 -5.37 5.27
CA PRO A 110 -1.22 -4.32 5.61
C PRO A 110 -0.68 -2.94 5.23
N LYS A 111 -1.50 -2.13 4.56
CA LYS A 111 -1.06 -0.82 4.05
C LYS A 111 -2.06 0.28 4.39
N LEU A 112 -1.57 1.37 5.00
CA LEU A 112 -2.34 2.57 5.24
C LEU A 112 -1.70 3.80 4.59
N ALA A 113 -2.51 4.59 3.87
CA ALA A 113 -2.16 5.91 3.40
C ALA A 113 -3.22 6.92 3.87
N VAL A 114 -2.82 7.92 4.63
CA VAL A 114 -3.74 8.88 5.25
C VAL A 114 -3.35 10.33 4.95
N MET A 115 -4.32 11.25 4.99
CA MET A 115 -4.09 12.66 4.71
C MET A 115 -4.02 13.45 6.02
N PRO A 116 -2.83 13.98 6.38
CA PRO A 116 -2.69 14.79 7.58
C PRO A 116 -3.30 16.19 7.38
N GLN A 117 -4.01 16.68 8.38
CA GLN A 117 -4.48 18.05 8.47
C GLN A 117 -3.56 18.88 9.39
N SER A 118 -2.76 18.22 10.20
CA SER A 118 -1.84 18.82 11.18
C SER A 118 -0.55 18.01 11.31
N ARG A 119 0.48 18.60 11.96
CA ARG A 119 1.69 17.88 12.34
C ARG A 119 1.41 16.75 13.32
N THR A 120 0.43 16.91 14.19
CA THR A 120 -0.02 15.88 15.14
C THR A 120 -0.53 14.65 14.39
N ASP A 121 -1.25 14.81 13.29
CA ASP A 121 -1.74 13.68 12.47
C ASP A 121 -0.58 12.85 11.91
N VAL A 122 0.52 13.50 11.53
CA VAL A 122 1.72 12.78 11.07
C VAL A 122 2.31 11.96 12.22
N LEU A 123 2.40 12.55 13.42
CA LEU A 123 2.89 11.86 14.61
C LEU A 123 1.99 10.70 15.03
N GLU A 124 0.67 10.82 14.90
CA GLU A 124 -0.28 9.74 15.15
C GLU A 124 -0.05 8.55 14.21
N LEU A 125 0.18 8.79 12.92
CA LEU A 125 0.51 7.73 11.98
C LEU A 125 1.85 7.07 12.33
N LEU A 126 2.89 7.85 12.59
CA LEU A 126 4.22 7.33 12.94
C LEU A 126 4.17 6.52 14.24
N ALA A 127 3.40 6.98 15.23
CA ALA A 127 3.18 6.23 16.47
C ALA A 127 2.39 4.93 16.25
N ALA A 128 1.40 4.93 15.34
CA ALA A 128 0.70 3.71 14.94
C ALA A 128 1.63 2.72 14.25
N THR A 129 2.54 3.22 13.40
CA THR A 129 3.55 2.40 12.71
C THR A 129 4.46 1.70 13.72
N ALA A 130 5.04 2.45 14.65
CA ALA A 130 5.89 1.91 15.70
C ALA A 130 5.13 0.92 16.59
N GLU A 131 3.88 1.23 16.96
CA GLU A 131 3.05 0.32 17.77
C GLU A 131 2.78 -1.01 17.05
N MET A 132 2.55 -0.98 15.74
CA MET A 132 2.38 -2.21 14.95
C MET A 132 3.68 -3.02 14.91
N ALA A 133 4.83 -2.40 14.65
CA ALA A 133 6.12 -3.08 14.63
C ALA A 133 6.47 -3.73 15.97
N ASP A 134 6.15 -3.06 17.08
CA ASP A 134 6.49 -3.54 18.43
C ASP A 134 5.51 -4.59 18.98
N ARG A 135 4.23 -4.48 18.67
CA ARG A 135 3.16 -5.26 19.31
C ARG A 135 2.44 -6.24 18.40
N HIS A 136 2.54 -6.05 17.09
CA HIS A 136 1.86 -6.85 16.07
C HIS A 136 2.82 -7.22 14.92
N PRO A 137 3.98 -7.86 15.23
CA PRO A 137 5.04 -8.13 14.27
C PRO A 137 4.75 -9.32 13.32
N GLU A 138 3.51 -9.82 13.30
CA GLU A 138 3.13 -11.02 12.53
C GLU A 138 3.37 -10.86 11.03
N THR A 139 3.16 -9.65 10.51
CA THR A 139 3.43 -9.32 9.11
C THR A 139 4.08 -7.94 8.99
N PRO A 140 4.96 -7.72 7.99
CA PRO A 140 5.45 -6.39 7.69
C PRO A 140 4.31 -5.46 7.27
N ILE A 141 4.41 -4.18 7.60
CA ILE A 141 3.37 -3.18 7.30
C ILE A 141 3.90 -2.08 6.39
N ILE A 142 2.99 -1.39 5.72
CA ILE A 142 3.28 -0.22 4.88
C ILE A 142 2.45 0.95 5.38
N THR A 143 3.08 2.03 5.81
CA THR A 143 2.36 3.22 6.27
C THR A 143 2.90 4.49 5.62
N MET A 144 2.00 5.42 5.32
CA MET A 144 2.40 6.72 4.81
C MET A 144 1.40 7.81 5.12
N SER A 145 1.89 8.97 5.50
CA SER A 145 1.16 10.21 5.55
C SER A 145 1.33 10.94 4.22
N MET A 146 0.24 11.36 3.60
CA MET A 146 0.24 11.98 2.27
C MET A 146 0.51 13.49 2.33
N GLY A 147 0.70 14.11 1.17
CA GLY A 147 0.96 15.54 1.08
C GLY A 147 2.33 15.98 1.62
N ALA A 148 2.59 17.27 1.57
CA ALA A 148 3.89 17.83 1.96
C ALA A 148 4.21 17.64 3.45
N LEU A 149 3.21 17.76 4.33
CA LEU A 149 3.38 17.51 5.77
C LEU A 149 3.79 16.08 6.06
N GLY A 150 3.28 15.13 5.28
CA GLY A 150 3.50 13.70 5.46
C GLY A 150 4.80 13.18 4.84
N ALA A 151 5.54 13.97 4.09
CA ALA A 151 6.75 13.53 3.38
C ALA A 151 7.77 12.84 4.30
N VAL A 152 7.90 13.31 5.54
CA VAL A 152 8.78 12.70 6.55
C VAL A 152 8.48 11.23 6.78
N SER A 153 7.20 10.81 6.77
CA SER A 153 6.81 9.41 6.99
C SER A 153 7.31 8.48 5.87
N ARG A 154 7.54 9.02 4.68
CA ARG A 154 8.08 8.26 3.54
C ARG A 154 9.59 8.08 3.61
N LEU A 155 10.27 9.02 4.26
CA LEU A 155 11.73 9.06 4.40
C LEU A 155 12.22 8.35 5.66
N SER A 156 11.44 8.37 6.74
CA SER A 156 11.78 7.78 8.05
C SER A 156 10.97 6.53 8.39
N GLY A 157 10.13 6.03 7.47
CA GLY A 157 9.22 4.94 7.73
C GLY A 157 9.93 3.64 8.14
N GLU A 158 11.06 3.32 7.50
CA GLU A 158 11.86 2.14 7.81
C GLU A 158 12.32 2.13 9.28
N ALA A 159 12.85 3.25 9.78
CA ALA A 159 13.27 3.39 11.17
C ALA A 159 12.14 3.22 12.20
N LEU A 160 10.88 3.29 11.76
CA LEU A 160 9.68 3.13 12.58
C LEU A 160 8.92 1.83 12.29
N GLY A 161 9.46 0.95 11.42
CA GLY A 161 8.90 -0.36 11.13
C GLY A 161 8.01 -0.44 9.88
N SER A 162 7.98 0.59 9.02
CA SER A 162 7.33 0.46 7.71
C SER A 162 8.26 -0.24 6.73
N ALA A 163 7.83 -1.37 6.18
CA ALA A 163 8.67 -2.23 5.34
C ALA A 163 8.88 -1.70 3.91
N MET A 164 8.07 -0.71 3.46
CA MET A 164 8.12 -0.22 2.08
C MET A 164 7.74 1.25 2.01
N THR A 165 8.40 1.99 1.12
CA THR A 165 7.98 3.33 0.71
C THR A 165 7.77 3.42 -0.80
N PHE A 166 7.08 4.46 -1.26
CA PHE A 166 6.78 4.69 -2.67
C PHE A 166 7.39 6.01 -3.13
N ALA A 167 8.47 5.91 -3.87
CA ALA A 167 9.14 7.03 -4.53
C ALA A 167 8.59 7.25 -5.95
N ASN A 168 8.89 8.39 -6.55
CA ASN A 168 8.59 8.63 -7.96
C ASN A 168 9.89 8.64 -8.79
N PRO A 169 9.93 7.93 -9.94
CA PRO A 169 11.07 7.95 -10.85
C PRO A 169 11.02 9.12 -11.86
N GLY A 170 10.08 10.06 -11.71
CA GLY A 170 9.91 11.21 -12.63
C GLY A 170 8.61 11.96 -12.37
N GLN A 171 7.45 11.31 -12.45
CA GLN A 171 6.16 11.92 -12.15
C GLN A 171 5.51 11.30 -10.91
N ALA A 172 5.12 12.16 -9.95
CA ALA A 172 4.42 11.71 -8.76
C ALA A 172 3.04 11.13 -9.10
N SER A 173 2.75 9.93 -8.64
CA SER A 173 1.44 9.27 -8.76
C SER A 173 0.52 9.52 -7.57
N ALA A 174 1.05 10.07 -6.47
CA ALA A 174 0.32 10.38 -5.25
C ALA A 174 0.87 11.65 -4.59
N PRO A 175 0.04 12.39 -3.81
CA PRO A 175 0.49 13.59 -3.10
C PRO A 175 1.66 13.32 -2.15
N GLY A 176 2.68 14.18 -2.22
CA GLY A 176 3.84 14.13 -1.32
C GLY A 176 4.85 13.01 -1.62
N GLN A 177 4.78 12.38 -2.80
CA GLN A 177 5.87 11.50 -3.24
C GLN A 177 7.16 12.28 -3.47
N VAL A 178 8.25 11.71 -2.97
CA VAL A 178 9.62 12.22 -3.11
C VAL A 178 10.29 11.51 -4.29
N SER A 179 11.30 12.12 -4.91
CA SER A 179 12.05 11.49 -6.00
C SER A 179 12.81 10.25 -5.50
N LEU A 180 13.01 9.29 -6.39
CA LEU A 180 13.71 8.05 -6.08
C LEU A 180 15.13 8.31 -5.56
N GLU A 181 15.84 9.29 -6.16
CA GLU A 181 17.21 9.64 -5.76
C GLU A 181 17.25 10.10 -4.29
N VAL A 182 16.37 11.06 -3.92
CA VAL A 182 16.32 11.58 -2.55
C VAL A 182 15.90 10.50 -1.55
N VAL A 183 14.95 9.63 -1.92
CA VAL A 183 14.56 8.50 -1.05
C VAL A 183 15.75 7.59 -0.79
N ASN A 184 16.49 7.19 -1.84
CA ASN A 184 17.66 6.32 -1.69
C ASN A 184 18.74 6.97 -0.82
N GLU A 185 19.09 8.25 -1.06
CA GLU A 185 20.07 8.97 -0.26
C GLU A 185 19.72 9.00 1.24
N VAL A 186 18.42 9.21 1.55
CA VAL A 186 17.97 9.24 2.95
C VAL A 186 17.94 7.84 3.57
N LEU A 187 17.45 6.83 2.85
CA LEU A 187 17.44 5.45 3.35
C LEU A 187 18.86 4.93 3.60
N ASP A 188 19.80 5.20 2.68
CA ASP A 188 21.23 4.85 2.85
C ASP A 188 21.83 5.51 4.10
N ALA A 189 21.42 6.76 4.38
CA ALA A 189 21.91 7.51 5.56
C ALA A 189 21.24 7.06 6.89
N LEU A 190 20.00 6.54 6.83
CA LEU A 190 19.24 6.07 7.99
C LEU A 190 19.32 4.56 8.20
N HIS A 191 20.02 3.85 7.32
CA HIS A 191 20.07 2.38 7.36
C HIS A 191 20.58 1.90 8.74
N LEU A 192 19.76 1.07 9.39
CA LEU A 192 19.95 0.54 10.75
C LEU A 192 20.51 -0.89 10.72
#